data_2a53a6ca33511bb8df67ebf40b1ea63a
#
_entry.id   2a53a6ca33511bb8df67ebf40b1ea63a
#
_cell.length_a   1.000
_cell.length_b   1.000
_cell.length_c   1.000
_cell.angle_alpha   90.00
_cell.angle_beta   90.00
_cell.angle_gamma   90.00
#
_symmetry.space_group_name_H-M   'P 1'
#
loop_
_entity.id
_entity.type
_entity.pdbx_description
1 polymer ?
#
loop_
_entity_poly.entity_id
_entity_poly.type
_entity_poly.pdbx_seq_one_letter_code
_entity_poly.pdbx_strand_id
1 'polypeptide(L)'
;MASCLESTVLRIKRGDTPACRAVKTTARWILKANIPVPRTFKPLLRIAYDVRFYIPVPWKRLKSLLYVHPLFAGRCEWMGKRVQIGALPRINGHTQVYVGDDVRFSGALVVTSGRFCDHPTLRIGDRAFIGDRVAITCNRQVVIEEDVLIASACRITDYDGHPASLEQRMANALPAADEIRSVRICRGAWIGQGSLIMKGVTIGEGAIVGAHSVVTHDVPPHAVAAGVPARIVKEGTTDGSTYRTIPAEARGAEVCRYPGEEELRVRIASAVNRGSSVSPAAT
;
A
#
# COMPACT_ATOMS: atom_id res chain seq x y z
N MET A 1 6.96 34.42 15.53
CA MET A 1 8.18 34.16 14.72
C MET A 1 7.86 33.44 13.40
N ALA A 2 6.97 32.46 13.34
CA ALA A 2 6.61 31.75 12.10
C ALA A 2 6.06 32.67 11.00
N SER A 3 5.20 33.62 11.31
CA SER A 3 4.58 34.56 10.34
C SER A 3 5.60 35.49 9.64
N CYS A 4 6.67 35.85 10.30
CA CYS A 4 7.71 36.72 9.73
C CYS A 4 8.61 35.96 8.72
N LEU A 5 8.92 34.69 9.01
CA LEU A 5 9.66 33.82 8.10
C LEU A 5 8.85 33.49 6.83
N GLU A 6 7.55 33.20 6.98
CA GLU A 6 6.66 32.93 5.88
C GLU A 6 6.50 34.15 4.95
N SER A 7 6.35 35.34 5.52
CA SER A 7 6.26 36.59 4.73
C SER A 7 7.55 36.87 3.96
N THR A 8 8.72 36.61 4.56
CA THR A 8 10.02 36.78 3.92
C THR A 8 10.22 35.79 2.76
N VAL A 9 9.86 34.52 2.94
CA VAL A 9 9.92 33.49 1.91
C VAL A 9 8.99 33.85 0.74
N LEU A 10 7.79 34.36 1.02
CA LEU A 10 6.83 34.83 0.00
C LEU A 10 7.39 36.00 -0.81
N ARG A 11 8.00 36.99 -0.16
CA ARG A 11 8.67 38.13 -0.84
C ARG A 11 9.81 37.67 -1.76
N ILE A 12 10.63 36.71 -1.31
CA ILE A 12 11.69 36.10 -2.13
C ILE A 12 11.08 35.37 -3.32
N LYS A 13 10.01 34.58 -3.11
CA LYS A 13 9.34 33.85 -4.20
C LYS A 13 8.73 34.81 -5.24
N ARG A 14 8.14 35.93 -4.82
CA ARG A 14 7.58 36.96 -5.71
C ARG A 14 8.68 37.78 -6.39
N GLY A 15 9.80 38.03 -5.75
CA GLY A 15 10.87 38.89 -6.25
C GLY A 15 10.55 40.36 -6.08
N ASP A 16 9.91 40.73 -4.97
CA ASP A 16 9.37 42.07 -4.70
C ASP A 16 10.44 43.16 -4.66
N THR A 17 11.68 42.82 -4.33
CA THR A 17 12.82 43.76 -4.28
C THR A 17 13.98 43.25 -5.14
N PRO A 18 14.92 44.14 -5.54
CA PRO A 18 16.13 43.69 -6.27
C PRO A 18 16.92 42.61 -5.51
N ALA A 19 17.02 42.73 -4.18
CA ALA A 19 17.66 41.73 -3.32
C ALA A 19 16.89 40.37 -3.36
N CYS A 20 15.55 40.39 -3.27
CA CYS A 20 14.75 39.19 -3.37
C CYS A 20 14.88 38.52 -4.76
N ARG A 21 14.99 39.30 -5.83
CA ARG A 21 15.25 38.81 -7.19
C ARG A 21 16.61 38.15 -7.30
N ALA A 22 17.67 38.77 -6.75
CA ALA A 22 19.00 38.21 -6.71
C ALA A 22 19.04 36.86 -5.95
N VAL A 23 18.46 36.81 -4.74
CA VAL A 23 18.35 35.57 -3.95
C VAL A 23 17.59 34.48 -4.72
N LYS A 24 16.48 34.82 -5.37
CA LYS A 24 15.70 33.89 -6.19
C LYS A 24 16.49 33.36 -7.37
N THR A 25 17.26 34.22 -8.05
CA THR A 25 18.07 33.85 -9.20
C THR A 25 19.23 32.95 -8.77
N THR A 26 19.94 33.32 -7.71
CA THR A 26 21.04 32.51 -7.14
C THR A 26 20.52 31.15 -6.67
N ALA A 27 19.40 31.11 -5.94
CA ALA A 27 18.78 29.86 -5.52
C ALA A 27 18.40 28.97 -6.72
N ARG A 28 17.82 29.56 -7.79
CA ARG A 28 17.51 28.82 -9.03
C ARG A 28 18.76 28.32 -9.74
N TRP A 29 19.84 29.11 -9.75
CA TRP A 29 21.11 28.69 -10.33
C TRP A 29 21.70 27.51 -9.54
N ILE A 30 21.76 27.59 -8.21
CA ILE A 30 22.21 26.50 -7.33
C ILE A 30 21.38 25.23 -7.55
N LEU A 31 20.05 25.35 -7.61
CA LEU A 31 19.16 24.21 -7.84
C LEU A 31 19.30 23.56 -9.21
N LYS A 32 19.80 24.32 -10.21
CA LYS A 32 20.05 23.84 -11.58
C LYS A 32 21.50 23.44 -11.79
N ALA A 33 22.38 23.70 -10.82
CA ALA A 33 23.80 23.38 -10.95
C ALA A 33 23.97 21.85 -10.94
N ASN A 34 24.47 21.33 -12.03
CA ASN A 34 24.90 19.93 -12.14
C ASN A 34 26.41 19.88 -12.08
N ILE A 35 26.97 19.07 -11.22
CA ILE A 35 28.40 18.79 -11.19
C ILE A 35 28.66 17.73 -12.26
N PRO A 36 29.35 18.06 -13.36
CA PRO A 36 29.70 17.08 -14.38
C PRO A 36 30.64 16.04 -13.79
N VAL A 37 30.28 14.77 -13.91
CA VAL A 37 31.08 13.65 -13.44
C VAL A 37 31.98 13.16 -14.60
N PRO A 38 33.31 13.36 -14.54
CA PRO A 38 34.23 12.84 -15.53
C PRO A 38 34.11 11.32 -15.65
N ARG A 39 34.24 10.79 -16.86
CA ARG A 39 34.09 9.34 -17.11
C ARG A 39 35.04 8.49 -16.27
N THR A 40 36.22 9.00 -15.98
CA THR A 40 37.28 8.37 -15.18
C THR A 40 36.82 8.12 -13.71
N PHE A 41 35.96 8.98 -13.15
CA PHE A 41 35.46 8.84 -11.78
C PHE A 41 34.21 7.97 -11.66
N LYS A 42 33.55 7.64 -12.79
CA LYS A 42 32.33 6.82 -12.75
C LYS A 42 32.48 5.46 -12.03
N PRO A 43 33.58 4.69 -12.26
CA PRO A 43 33.75 3.42 -11.53
C PRO A 43 33.84 3.62 -10.02
N LEU A 44 34.61 4.60 -9.58
CA LEU A 44 34.75 4.93 -8.14
C LEU A 44 33.42 5.36 -7.53
N LEU A 45 32.66 6.19 -8.23
CA LEU A 45 31.36 6.62 -7.75
C LEU A 45 30.31 5.51 -7.74
N ARG A 46 30.41 4.53 -8.66
CA ARG A 46 29.59 3.31 -8.60
C ARG A 46 29.90 2.50 -7.35
N ILE A 47 31.19 2.28 -7.08
CA ILE A 47 31.60 1.57 -5.86
C ILE A 47 31.12 2.33 -4.63
N ALA A 48 31.31 3.64 -4.56
CA ALA A 48 30.84 4.46 -3.46
C ALA A 48 29.30 4.41 -3.29
N TYR A 49 28.57 4.38 -4.41
CA TYR A 49 27.11 4.20 -4.41
C TYR A 49 26.71 2.84 -3.83
N ASP A 50 27.33 1.76 -4.27
CA ASP A 50 27.05 0.40 -3.79
C ASP A 50 27.42 0.26 -2.31
N VAL A 51 28.58 0.73 -1.91
CA VAL A 51 29.07 0.73 -0.53
C VAL A 51 28.09 1.44 0.41
N ARG A 52 27.47 2.54 -0.04
CA ARG A 52 26.43 3.25 0.74
C ARG A 52 25.24 2.35 1.09
N PHE A 53 24.88 1.38 0.25
CA PHE A 53 23.79 0.46 0.51
C PHE A 53 24.20 -0.71 1.40
N TYR A 54 25.44 -1.21 1.28
CA TYR A 54 25.91 -2.40 1.98
C TYR A 54 26.47 -2.11 3.38
N ILE A 55 27.16 -1.00 3.57
CA ILE A 55 27.72 -0.62 4.90
C ILE A 55 26.63 -0.57 6.00
N PRO A 56 25.44 0.02 5.80
CA PRO A 56 24.44 0.09 6.85
C PRO A 56 23.73 -1.23 7.14
N VAL A 57 23.94 -2.29 6.36
CA VAL A 57 23.23 -3.57 6.55
C VAL A 57 23.51 -4.22 7.91
N PRO A 58 24.77 -4.38 8.35
CA PRO A 58 25.06 -4.95 9.68
C PRO A 58 24.48 -4.09 10.81
N TRP A 59 24.56 -2.77 10.67
CA TRP A 59 24.01 -1.83 11.65
C TRP A 59 22.47 -1.89 11.71
N LYS A 60 21.80 -1.99 10.56
CA LYS A 60 20.35 -2.20 10.51
C LYS A 60 19.94 -3.51 11.17
N ARG A 61 20.70 -4.58 10.96
CA ARG A 61 20.47 -5.88 11.61
C ARG A 61 20.68 -5.80 13.11
N LEU A 62 21.77 -5.17 13.56
CA LEU A 62 22.04 -4.97 14.98
C LEU A 62 20.95 -4.14 15.65
N LYS A 63 20.55 -3.04 15.04
CA LYS A 63 19.41 -2.22 15.50
C LYS A 63 18.12 -3.03 15.55
N SER A 64 17.85 -3.83 14.53
CA SER A 64 16.67 -4.69 14.53
C SER A 64 16.69 -5.66 15.70
N LEU A 65 17.80 -6.34 15.94
CA LEU A 65 17.95 -7.31 17.00
C LEU A 65 17.87 -6.69 18.41
N LEU A 66 18.54 -5.57 18.65
CA LEU A 66 18.67 -4.97 19.99
C LEU A 66 17.54 -4.01 20.36
N TYR A 67 16.83 -3.46 19.38
CA TYR A 67 15.83 -2.44 19.60
C TYR A 67 14.46 -2.80 19.02
N VAL A 68 14.38 -3.09 17.70
CA VAL A 68 13.08 -3.28 17.03
C VAL A 68 12.40 -4.56 17.51
N HIS A 69 13.14 -5.67 17.52
CA HIS A 69 12.62 -6.98 17.89
C HIS A 69 12.11 -7.04 19.35
N PRO A 70 12.89 -6.60 20.38
CA PRO A 70 12.40 -6.62 21.76
C PRO A 70 11.18 -5.72 21.97
N LEU A 71 11.14 -4.53 21.37
CA LEU A 71 10.01 -3.61 21.50
C LEU A 71 8.74 -4.18 20.87
N PHE A 72 8.86 -4.80 19.69
CA PHE A 72 7.72 -5.41 19.04
C PHE A 72 7.26 -6.67 19.78
N ALA A 73 8.21 -7.51 20.23
CA ALA A 73 7.88 -8.68 21.05
C ALA A 73 7.14 -8.31 22.33
N GLY A 74 7.57 -7.27 23.01
CA GLY A 74 6.89 -6.75 24.21
C GLY A 74 5.50 -6.16 23.92
N ARG A 75 5.18 -5.82 22.64
CA ARG A 75 3.86 -5.33 22.22
C ARG A 75 2.93 -6.46 21.76
N CYS A 76 3.46 -7.63 21.39
CA CYS A 76 2.69 -8.78 20.98
C CYS A 76 2.23 -9.59 22.19
N GLU A 77 1.03 -10.19 22.13
CA GLU A 77 0.60 -11.22 23.07
C GLU A 77 1.43 -12.52 22.89
N TRP A 78 1.83 -12.80 21.65
CA TRP A 78 2.70 -13.90 21.31
C TRP A 78 3.53 -13.56 20.08
N MET A 79 4.81 -13.90 20.12
CA MET A 79 5.70 -13.82 18.96
C MET A 79 6.55 -15.08 18.89
N GLY A 80 6.49 -15.76 17.76
CA GLY A 80 7.24 -16.97 17.46
C GLY A 80 8.73 -16.73 17.25
N LYS A 81 9.42 -17.76 16.82
CA LYS A 81 10.87 -17.76 16.58
C LYS A 81 11.22 -17.26 15.19
N ARG A 82 12.46 -16.76 15.01
CA ARG A 82 13.07 -16.36 13.73
C ARG A 82 12.28 -15.29 12.96
N VAL A 83 11.49 -14.46 13.68
CA VAL A 83 10.75 -13.35 13.09
C VAL A 83 11.74 -12.28 12.61
N GLN A 84 11.60 -11.86 11.35
CA GLN A 84 12.43 -10.83 10.74
C GLN A 84 11.64 -9.53 10.61
N ILE A 85 12.19 -8.42 11.13
CA ILE A 85 11.48 -7.14 11.18
C ILE A 85 12.35 -6.06 10.53
N GLY A 86 11.91 -5.56 9.37
CA GLY A 86 12.61 -4.51 8.61
C GLY A 86 12.47 -3.12 9.25
N ALA A 87 11.28 -2.79 9.75
CA ALA A 87 11.01 -1.57 10.49
C ALA A 87 10.05 -1.86 11.64
N LEU A 88 10.14 -1.08 12.74
CA LEU A 88 9.27 -1.27 13.90
C LEU A 88 7.79 -1.12 13.50
N PRO A 89 6.96 -2.16 13.65
CA PRO A 89 5.53 -2.06 13.39
C PRO A 89 4.88 -1.04 14.32
N ARG A 90 3.97 -0.24 13.77
CA ARG A 90 3.21 0.75 14.51
C ARG A 90 1.82 0.21 14.83
N ILE A 91 1.54 0.00 16.11
CA ILE A 91 0.23 -0.48 16.58
C ILE A 91 -0.45 0.66 17.32
N ASN A 92 -1.51 1.20 16.70
CA ASN A 92 -2.35 2.25 17.26
C ASN A 92 -3.63 1.62 17.81
N GLY A 93 -3.84 1.72 19.11
CA GLY A 93 -4.98 1.11 19.78
C GLY A 93 -4.58 -0.14 20.58
N HIS A 94 -5.55 -1.01 20.85
CA HIS A 94 -5.42 -2.11 21.80
C HIS A 94 -5.51 -3.51 21.17
N THR A 95 -5.23 -3.61 19.86
CA THR A 95 -5.21 -4.89 19.14
C THR A 95 -4.27 -5.88 19.80
N GLN A 96 -4.76 -7.06 20.11
CA GLN A 96 -3.96 -8.22 20.51
C GLN A 96 -3.29 -8.81 19.26
N VAL A 97 -1.97 -8.87 19.27
CA VAL A 97 -1.20 -9.30 18.10
C VAL A 97 -0.50 -10.62 18.40
N TYR A 98 -0.74 -11.61 17.55
CA TYR A 98 -0.11 -12.92 17.59
C TYR A 98 0.66 -13.14 16.29
N VAL A 99 1.92 -13.47 16.39
CA VAL A 99 2.83 -13.67 15.26
C VAL A 99 3.46 -15.05 15.36
N GLY A 100 3.37 -15.85 14.31
CA GLY A 100 3.93 -17.18 14.22
C GLY A 100 5.45 -17.21 14.00
N ASP A 101 5.97 -18.39 13.71
CA ASP A 101 7.37 -18.66 13.44
C ASP A 101 7.75 -18.21 12.00
N ASP A 102 9.01 -17.80 11.81
CA ASP A 102 9.60 -17.46 10.49
C ASP A 102 8.89 -16.34 9.73
N VAL A 103 8.05 -15.54 10.39
CA VAL A 103 7.34 -14.40 9.77
C VAL A 103 8.34 -13.32 9.37
N ARG A 104 8.12 -12.72 8.18
CA ARG A 104 8.97 -11.65 7.65
C ARG A 104 8.16 -10.38 7.39
N PHE A 105 8.52 -9.30 8.08
CA PHE A 105 8.05 -7.94 7.84
C PHE A 105 9.13 -7.20 7.04
N SER A 106 8.88 -6.89 5.77
CA SER A 106 9.89 -6.26 4.90
C SER A 106 10.09 -4.77 5.19
N GLY A 107 9.09 -4.11 5.74
CA GLY A 107 9.14 -2.68 6.03
C GLY A 107 8.08 -2.24 7.04
N ALA A 108 7.49 -1.08 6.81
CA ALA A 108 6.50 -0.50 7.71
C ALA A 108 5.17 -1.28 7.70
N LEU A 109 4.73 -1.69 8.88
CA LEU A 109 3.38 -2.21 9.14
C LEU A 109 2.67 -1.24 10.08
N VAL A 110 1.44 -0.89 9.75
CA VAL A 110 0.57 -0.10 10.62
C VAL A 110 -0.67 -0.91 10.94
N VAL A 111 -0.92 -1.13 12.23
CA VAL A 111 -2.17 -1.77 12.73
C VAL A 111 -2.94 -0.71 13.49
N THR A 112 -4.23 -0.58 13.20
CA THR A 112 -5.09 0.39 13.87
C THR A 112 -6.36 -0.30 14.34
N SER A 113 -6.76 -0.07 15.61
CA SER A 113 -8.06 -0.47 16.14
C SER A 113 -8.81 0.72 16.69
N GLY A 114 -10.14 0.70 16.53
CA GLY A 114 -11.05 1.62 17.19
C GLY A 114 -11.42 1.14 18.61
N ARG A 115 -12.43 1.77 19.19
CA ARG A 115 -12.97 1.46 20.54
C ARG A 115 -14.19 0.55 20.48
N PHE A 116 -14.33 -0.25 19.41
CA PHE A 116 -15.59 -0.93 19.10
C PHE A 116 -15.68 -2.35 19.69
N CYS A 117 -14.54 -2.99 19.92
CA CYS A 117 -14.43 -4.30 20.52
C CYS A 117 -13.36 -4.28 21.61
N ASP A 118 -13.60 -5.02 22.70
CA ASP A 118 -12.67 -5.04 23.84
C ASP A 118 -11.35 -5.74 23.51
N HIS A 119 -11.38 -6.75 22.64
CA HIS A 119 -10.22 -7.59 22.32
C HIS A 119 -10.08 -7.82 20.81
N PRO A 120 -9.82 -6.76 20.00
CA PRO A 120 -9.56 -6.93 18.59
C PRO A 120 -8.28 -7.77 18.40
N THR A 121 -8.34 -8.77 17.54
CA THR A 121 -7.28 -9.78 17.43
C THR A 121 -6.71 -9.83 16.02
N LEU A 122 -5.40 -9.61 15.88
CA LEU A 122 -4.63 -9.86 14.67
C LEU A 122 -3.78 -11.13 14.85
N ARG A 123 -4.00 -12.13 14.00
CA ARG A 123 -3.19 -13.36 13.96
C ARG A 123 -2.44 -13.42 12.64
N ILE A 124 -1.15 -13.66 12.71
CA ILE A 124 -0.27 -13.84 11.54
C ILE A 124 0.40 -15.20 11.72
N GLY A 125 0.09 -16.12 10.81
CA GLY A 125 0.58 -17.49 10.82
C GLY A 125 2.04 -17.60 10.41
N ASP A 126 2.56 -18.82 10.53
CA ASP A 126 3.96 -19.15 10.26
C ASP A 126 4.36 -18.83 8.81
N ARG A 127 5.63 -18.46 8.61
CA ARG A 127 6.24 -18.21 7.30
C ARG A 127 5.54 -17.14 6.45
N ALA A 128 4.58 -16.41 7.03
CA ALA A 128 3.91 -15.31 6.32
C ALA A 128 4.90 -14.18 5.96
N PHE A 129 4.71 -13.60 4.80
CA PHE A 129 5.45 -12.43 4.34
C PHE A 129 4.54 -11.20 4.30
N ILE A 130 4.93 -10.17 5.03
CA ILE A 130 4.21 -8.87 5.07
C ILE A 130 5.09 -7.82 4.43
N GLY A 131 4.63 -7.31 3.29
CA GLY A 131 5.31 -6.27 2.50
C GLY A 131 5.45 -4.94 3.22
N ASP A 132 6.16 -4.02 2.59
CA ASP A 132 6.32 -2.66 3.11
C ASP A 132 5.04 -1.85 3.00
N ARG A 133 4.78 -0.95 3.95
CA ARG A 133 3.62 -0.05 4.00
C ARG A 133 2.27 -0.79 3.96
N VAL A 134 2.20 -1.95 4.57
CA VAL A 134 0.93 -2.64 4.78
C VAL A 134 0.19 -1.97 5.94
N ALA A 135 -1.13 -1.74 5.76
CA ALA A 135 -2.00 -1.16 6.78
C ALA A 135 -3.15 -2.13 7.09
N ILE A 136 -3.33 -2.45 8.36
CA ILE A 136 -4.38 -3.34 8.83
C ILE A 136 -5.27 -2.58 9.81
N THR A 137 -6.55 -2.45 9.48
CA THR A 137 -7.57 -1.98 10.42
C THR A 137 -8.23 -3.22 11.03
N CYS A 138 -8.05 -3.40 12.33
CA CYS A 138 -8.50 -4.58 13.05
C CYS A 138 -9.34 -4.17 14.26
N ASN A 139 -10.67 -4.22 14.14
CA ASN A 139 -11.61 -3.86 15.20
C ASN A 139 -12.27 -5.08 15.83
N ARG A 140 -12.33 -6.20 15.14
CA ARG A 140 -12.78 -7.50 15.65
C ARG A 140 -11.71 -8.55 15.46
N GLN A 141 -11.47 -8.95 14.21
CA GLN A 141 -10.48 -9.98 13.93
C GLN A 141 -9.98 -9.93 12.50
N VAL A 142 -8.66 -10.00 12.35
CA VAL A 142 -7.99 -10.27 11.08
C VAL A 142 -7.09 -11.50 11.27
N VAL A 143 -7.31 -12.52 10.44
CA VAL A 143 -6.52 -13.75 10.44
C VAL A 143 -5.75 -13.86 9.12
N ILE A 144 -4.46 -13.95 9.21
CA ILE A 144 -3.53 -14.24 8.10
C ILE A 144 -2.90 -15.58 8.45
N GLU A 145 -3.19 -16.60 7.65
CA GLU A 145 -2.69 -17.96 7.93
C GLU A 145 -1.23 -18.12 7.49
N GLU A 146 -0.72 -19.35 7.61
CA GLU A 146 0.65 -19.67 7.26
C GLU A 146 0.91 -19.55 5.74
N ASP A 147 2.17 -19.33 5.37
CA ASP A 147 2.65 -19.21 3.99
C ASP A 147 2.00 -18.12 3.14
N VAL A 148 1.24 -17.21 3.75
CA VAL A 148 0.58 -16.09 3.05
C VAL A 148 1.60 -15.06 2.60
N LEU A 149 1.46 -14.57 1.36
CA LEU A 149 2.24 -13.49 0.79
C LEU A 149 1.39 -12.22 0.66
N ILE A 150 1.68 -11.19 1.43
CA ILE A 150 1.08 -9.86 1.27
C ILE A 150 2.12 -8.90 0.72
N ALA A 151 1.90 -8.45 -0.51
CA ALA A 151 2.79 -7.49 -1.16
C ALA A 151 2.69 -6.08 -0.52
N SER A 152 3.58 -5.19 -0.94
CA SER A 152 3.66 -3.84 -0.37
C SER A 152 2.41 -3.00 -0.63
N ALA A 153 2.15 -2.03 0.25
CA ALA A 153 1.07 -1.05 0.17
C ALA A 153 -0.35 -1.63 0.18
N CYS A 154 -0.52 -2.88 0.63
CA CYS A 154 -1.84 -3.48 0.79
C CYS A 154 -2.57 -2.90 2.01
N ARG A 155 -3.89 -2.87 1.93
CA ARG A 155 -4.77 -2.52 3.05
C ARG A 155 -5.75 -3.65 3.33
N ILE A 156 -5.93 -3.97 4.59
CA ILE A 156 -6.88 -4.98 5.06
C ILE A 156 -7.73 -4.32 6.13
N THR A 157 -9.04 -4.40 5.99
CA THR A 157 -9.95 -3.77 6.95
C THR A 157 -11.13 -4.66 7.28
N ASP A 158 -11.44 -4.79 8.55
CA ASP A 158 -12.62 -5.48 9.07
C ASP A 158 -13.79 -4.52 9.35
N TYR A 159 -13.61 -3.21 9.03
CA TYR A 159 -14.58 -2.15 9.24
C TYR A 159 -14.38 -0.98 8.26
N ASP A 160 -15.46 -0.33 7.84
CA ASP A 160 -15.42 0.77 6.84
C ASP A 160 -15.02 2.13 7.43
N GLY A 161 -14.82 2.24 8.73
CA GLY A 161 -14.38 3.47 9.41
C GLY A 161 -15.54 4.27 10.03
N HIS A 162 -16.71 4.30 9.42
CA HIS A 162 -17.87 5.07 9.90
C HIS A 162 -19.18 4.35 9.56
N PRO A 163 -20.27 4.57 10.35
CA PRO A 163 -21.60 4.08 10.02
C PRO A 163 -22.10 4.60 8.66
N ALA A 164 -22.91 3.81 7.97
CA ALA A 164 -23.51 4.20 6.69
C ALA A 164 -24.55 5.32 6.83
N SER A 165 -25.26 5.40 7.97
CA SER A 165 -26.23 6.45 8.26
C SER A 165 -25.56 7.80 8.50
N LEU A 166 -26.05 8.85 7.83
CA LEU A 166 -25.58 10.24 8.04
C LEU A 166 -25.79 10.68 9.49
N GLU A 167 -26.96 10.40 10.05
CA GLU A 167 -27.32 10.77 11.42
C GLU A 167 -26.35 10.16 12.43
N GLN A 168 -26.07 8.87 12.29
CA GLN A 168 -25.12 8.17 13.15
C GLN A 168 -23.70 8.73 13.02
N ARG A 169 -23.26 9.10 11.81
CA ARG A 169 -21.95 9.73 11.60
C ARG A 169 -21.87 11.11 12.28
N MET A 170 -22.91 11.91 12.16
CA MET A 170 -22.97 13.25 12.80
C MET A 170 -23.01 13.14 14.32
N ALA A 171 -23.65 12.10 14.86
CA ALA A 171 -23.68 11.81 16.29
C ALA A 171 -22.42 11.12 16.82
N ASN A 172 -21.42 10.84 15.97
CA ASN A 172 -20.26 9.99 16.31
C ASN A 172 -20.66 8.67 16.96
N ALA A 173 -21.77 8.09 16.51
CA ALA A 173 -22.28 6.83 17.05
C ALA A 173 -21.29 5.70 16.79
N LEU A 174 -21.27 4.73 17.68
CA LEU A 174 -20.53 3.49 17.48
C LEU A 174 -21.18 2.68 16.35
N PRO A 175 -20.38 1.96 15.53
CA PRO A 175 -20.92 1.09 14.51
C PRO A 175 -21.75 -0.05 15.15
N ALA A 176 -22.75 -0.52 14.43
CA ALA A 176 -23.45 -1.73 14.83
C ALA A 176 -22.51 -2.95 14.76
N ALA A 177 -22.76 -3.96 15.58
CA ALA A 177 -21.88 -5.12 15.68
C ALA A 177 -21.75 -5.92 14.38
N ASP A 178 -22.75 -5.88 13.51
CA ASP A 178 -22.78 -6.51 12.19
C ASP A 178 -22.03 -5.70 11.11
N GLU A 179 -21.75 -4.42 11.35
CA GLU A 179 -20.93 -3.59 10.47
C GLU A 179 -19.43 -3.94 10.55
N ILE A 180 -18.99 -4.61 11.63
CA ILE A 180 -17.62 -5.08 11.83
C ILE A 180 -17.57 -6.56 11.52
N ARG A 181 -16.93 -6.94 10.40
CA ARG A 181 -16.87 -8.32 9.93
C ARG A 181 -15.42 -8.77 9.77
N SER A 182 -15.06 -9.87 10.43
CA SER A 182 -13.71 -10.42 10.40
C SER A 182 -13.21 -10.69 8.97
N VAL A 183 -11.91 -10.54 8.77
CA VAL A 183 -11.24 -10.87 7.49
C VAL A 183 -10.36 -12.08 7.71
N ARG A 184 -10.37 -13.01 6.76
CA ARG A 184 -9.52 -14.18 6.78
C ARG A 184 -8.77 -14.31 5.47
N ILE A 185 -7.46 -14.53 5.54
CA ILE A 185 -6.60 -14.82 4.41
C ILE A 185 -5.99 -16.19 4.67
N CYS A 186 -6.46 -17.18 3.90
CA CYS A 186 -6.11 -18.58 4.10
C CYS A 186 -4.71 -18.90 3.59
N ARG A 187 -4.21 -20.07 4.03
CA ARG A 187 -2.88 -20.56 3.75
C ARG A 187 -2.45 -20.40 2.29
N GLY A 188 -1.20 -19.98 2.08
CA GLY A 188 -0.61 -19.88 0.76
C GLY A 188 -1.21 -18.82 -0.16
N ALA A 189 -2.18 -18.02 0.29
CA ALA A 189 -2.76 -16.97 -0.53
C ALA A 189 -1.75 -15.85 -0.83
N TRP A 190 -1.86 -15.27 -2.02
CA TRP A 190 -1.02 -14.16 -2.46
C TRP A 190 -1.85 -12.91 -2.73
N ILE A 191 -1.57 -11.84 -1.97
CA ILE A 191 -2.21 -10.54 -2.14
C ILE A 191 -1.25 -9.62 -2.92
N GLY A 192 -1.64 -9.26 -4.13
CA GLY A 192 -0.89 -8.36 -5.01
C GLY A 192 -0.77 -6.94 -4.45
N GLN A 193 0.28 -6.25 -4.85
CA GLN A 193 0.63 -4.92 -4.37
C GLN A 193 -0.52 -3.92 -4.46
N GLY A 194 -0.71 -3.11 -3.42
CA GLY A 194 -1.67 -2.01 -3.40
C GLY A 194 -3.14 -2.44 -3.32
N SER A 195 -3.42 -3.73 -3.09
CA SER A 195 -4.79 -4.24 -3.00
C SER A 195 -5.45 -3.86 -1.68
N LEU A 196 -6.78 -3.72 -1.72
CA LEU A 196 -7.64 -3.47 -0.58
C LEU A 196 -8.55 -4.67 -0.34
N ILE A 197 -8.45 -5.29 0.84
CA ILE A 197 -9.33 -6.37 1.28
C ILE A 197 -10.35 -5.77 2.25
N MET A 198 -11.63 -5.87 1.89
CA MET A 198 -12.74 -5.30 2.65
C MET A 198 -13.23 -6.24 3.75
N LYS A 199 -14.01 -5.67 4.67
CA LYS A 199 -14.62 -6.38 5.79
C LYS A 199 -15.43 -7.59 5.35
N GLY A 200 -15.34 -8.66 6.14
CA GLY A 200 -16.09 -9.90 5.94
C GLY A 200 -15.56 -10.79 4.83
N VAL A 201 -14.47 -10.43 4.18
CA VAL A 201 -13.92 -11.19 3.06
C VAL A 201 -13.04 -12.35 3.55
N THR A 202 -13.25 -13.51 2.96
CA THR A 202 -12.35 -14.66 3.04
C THR A 202 -11.61 -14.84 1.73
N ILE A 203 -10.27 -14.80 1.78
CA ILE A 203 -9.41 -15.19 0.65
C ILE A 203 -9.05 -16.66 0.84
N GLY A 204 -9.51 -17.51 -0.09
CA GLY A 204 -9.33 -18.96 -0.02
C GLY A 204 -7.87 -19.41 -0.12
N GLU A 205 -7.63 -20.66 0.24
CA GLU A 205 -6.31 -21.29 0.21
C GLU A 205 -5.68 -21.21 -1.18
N GLY A 206 -4.43 -20.79 -1.27
CA GLY A 206 -3.70 -20.65 -2.54
C GLY A 206 -4.30 -19.64 -3.53
N ALA A 207 -5.31 -18.85 -3.13
CA ALA A 207 -5.91 -17.85 -3.99
C ALA A 207 -4.97 -16.67 -4.24
N ILE A 208 -5.12 -16.02 -5.39
CA ILE A 208 -4.31 -14.88 -5.81
C ILE A 208 -5.20 -13.66 -6.01
N VAL A 209 -4.83 -12.56 -5.37
CA VAL A 209 -5.44 -11.25 -5.62
C VAL A 209 -4.48 -10.43 -6.49
N GLY A 210 -4.95 -10.00 -7.66
CA GLY A 210 -4.18 -9.15 -8.57
C GLY A 210 -3.84 -7.80 -7.93
N ALA A 211 -2.74 -7.19 -8.37
CA ALA A 211 -2.32 -5.89 -7.84
C ALA A 211 -3.40 -4.81 -8.03
N HIS A 212 -3.48 -3.87 -7.08
CA HIS A 212 -4.45 -2.75 -7.06
C HIS A 212 -5.92 -3.17 -7.17
N SER A 213 -6.26 -4.35 -6.68
CA SER A 213 -7.64 -4.83 -6.64
C SER A 213 -8.37 -4.40 -5.37
N VAL A 214 -9.68 -4.19 -5.47
CA VAL A 214 -10.58 -3.96 -4.33
C VAL A 214 -11.47 -5.18 -4.15
N VAL A 215 -11.16 -6.00 -3.15
CA VAL A 215 -11.87 -7.26 -2.90
C VAL A 215 -13.00 -7.02 -1.91
N THR A 216 -14.22 -7.17 -2.40
CA THR A 216 -15.48 -6.93 -1.65
C THR A 216 -16.27 -8.20 -1.35
N HIS A 217 -15.86 -9.34 -1.93
CA HIS A 217 -16.49 -10.65 -1.77
C HIS A 217 -15.42 -11.72 -1.61
N ASP A 218 -15.82 -12.87 -1.12
CA ASP A 218 -14.91 -14.00 -0.95
C ASP A 218 -14.26 -14.43 -2.25
N VAL A 219 -13.00 -14.86 -2.16
CA VAL A 219 -12.26 -15.43 -3.27
C VAL A 219 -12.11 -16.92 -3.02
N PRO A 220 -12.61 -17.78 -3.89
CA PRO A 220 -12.49 -19.23 -3.73
C PRO A 220 -11.05 -19.71 -3.66
N PRO A 221 -10.79 -20.88 -3.05
CA PRO A 221 -9.47 -21.50 -3.08
C PRO A 221 -8.91 -21.63 -4.50
N HIS A 222 -7.62 -21.40 -4.65
CA HIS A 222 -6.88 -21.49 -5.93
C HIS A 222 -7.43 -20.60 -7.07
N ALA A 223 -8.32 -19.66 -6.79
CA ALA A 223 -8.82 -18.71 -7.79
C ALA A 223 -7.92 -17.48 -7.89
N VAL A 224 -7.98 -16.80 -9.03
CA VAL A 224 -7.37 -15.50 -9.24
C VAL A 224 -8.46 -14.45 -9.35
N ALA A 225 -8.47 -13.49 -8.43
CA ALA A 225 -9.38 -12.33 -8.45
C ALA A 225 -8.63 -11.06 -8.80
N ALA A 226 -9.19 -10.19 -9.65
CA ALA A 226 -8.57 -8.92 -9.99
C ALA A 226 -9.60 -7.85 -10.36
N GLY A 227 -9.24 -6.58 -10.22
CA GLY A 227 -10.04 -5.42 -10.60
C GLY A 227 -10.66 -4.63 -9.46
N VAL A 228 -11.45 -3.60 -9.81
CA VAL A 228 -12.16 -2.70 -8.88
C VAL A 228 -13.61 -2.54 -9.36
N PRO A 229 -14.56 -3.22 -8.69
CA PRO A 229 -14.39 -4.28 -7.70
C PRO A 229 -13.73 -5.54 -8.29
N ALA A 230 -13.05 -6.32 -7.46
CA ALA A 230 -12.39 -7.56 -7.90
C ALA A 230 -13.42 -8.60 -8.35
N ARG A 231 -13.09 -9.31 -9.45
CA ARG A 231 -13.86 -10.43 -10.00
C ARG A 231 -12.93 -11.61 -10.22
N ILE A 232 -13.47 -12.81 -10.17
CA ILE A 232 -12.68 -14.00 -10.49
C ILE A 232 -12.35 -13.96 -11.98
N VAL A 233 -11.04 -13.95 -12.30
CA VAL A 233 -10.53 -13.88 -13.66
C VAL A 233 -9.94 -15.21 -14.13
N LYS A 234 -9.54 -16.05 -13.18
CA LYS A 234 -9.08 -17.42 -13.43
C LYS A 234 -9.53 -18.34 -12.31
N GLU A 235 -9.81 -19.57 -12.68
CA GLU A 235 -10.02 -20.68 -11.74
C GLU A 235 -8.82 -21.62 -11.83
N GLY A 236 -8.25 -21.96 -10.69
CA GLY A 236 -7.17 -22.92 -10.59
C GLY A 236 -7.68 -24.33 -10.34
N THR A 237 -6.87 -25.32 -10.68
CA THR A 237 -7.06 -26.68 -10.24
C THR A 237 -6.85 -26.79 -8.73
N THR A 238 -7.37 -27.84 -8.11
CA THR A 238 -7.31 -28.07 -6.67
C THR A 238 -5.88 -28.10 -6.11
N ASP A 239 -4.90 -28.42 -6.96
CA ASP A 239 -3.47 -28.40 -6.63
C ASP A 239 -2.77 -27.07 -6.97
N GLY A 240 -3.49 -26.11 -7.54
CA GLY A 240 -2.94 -24.80 -7.96
C GLY A 240 -1.95 -24.87 -9.12
N SER A 241 -1.79 -26.03 -9.78
CA SER A 241 -0.78 -26.23 -10.83
C SER A 241 -1.17 -25.60 -12.16
N THR A 242 -2.46 -25.47 -12.44
CA THR A 242 -3.01 -24.94 -13.69
C THR A 242 -4.12 -23.94 -13.45
N TYR A 243 -4.24 -22.94 -14.33
CA TYR A 243 -5.28 -21.91 -14.27
C TYR A 243 -6.03 -21.81 -15.59
N ARG A 244 -7.35 -21.96 -15.54
CA ARG A 244 -8.23 -21.67 -16.67
C ARG A 244 -8.70 -20.22 -16.61
N THR A 245 -8.46 -19.45 -17.67
CA THR A 245 -8.93 -18.07 -17.77
C THR A 245 -10.45 -18.04 -18.00
N ILE A 246 -11.16 -17.25 -17.21
CA ILE A 246 -12.59 -16.99 -17.42
C ILE A 246 -12.70 -15.88 -18.47
N PRO A 247 -13.43 -16.08 -19.59
CA PRO A 247 -13.68 -15.05 -20.60
C PRO A 247 -14.28 -13.78 -19.97
N ALA A 248 -13.99 -12.61 -20.54
CA ALA A 248 -14.43 -11.33 -19.97
C ALA A 248 -15.97 -11.25 -19.85
N GLU A 249 -16.68 -11.84 -20.80
CA GLU A 249 -18.14 -11.88 -20.83
C GLU A 249 -18.74 -12.70 -19.69
N ALA A 250 -18.03 -13.72 -19.22
CA ALA A 250 -18.47 -14.62 -18.14
C ALA A 250 -18.08 -14.10 -16.72
N ARG A 251 -17.33 -13.00 -16.62
CA ARG A 251 -16.84 -12.47 -15.31
C ARG A 251 -17.88 -11.68 -14.53
N GLY A 252 -19.15 -11.68 -14.93
CA GLY A 252 -20.21 -10.90 -14.30
C GLY A 252 -19.93 -9.39 -14.43
N ALA A 253 -19.51 -8.97 -15.60
CA ALA A 253 -19.23 -7.58 -15.91
C ALA A 253 -20.52 -6.76 -16.02
N GLU A 254 -21.09 -6.34 -14.91
CA GLU A 254 -21.58 -4.96 -14.85
C GLU A 254 -20.31 -4.08 -14.82
N VAL A 255 -19.81 -3.75 -16.00
CA VAL A 255 -18.89 -2.64 -16.16
C VAL A 255 -19.65 -1.45 -15.61
N CYS A 256 -19.19 -0.88 -14.48
CA CYS A 256 -19.57 0.46 -14.08
C CYS A 256 -19.16 1.37 -15.24
N ARG A 257 -20.05 1.57 -16.21
CA ARG A 257 -19.91 2.61 -17.21
C ARG A 257 -20.12 3.91 -16.45
N TYR A 258 -19.07 4.67 -16.26
CA TYR A 258 -19.21 6.05 -15.83
C TYR A 258 -20.10 6.74 -16.87
N PRO A 259 -21.21 7.37 -16.47
CA PRO A 259 -21.99 8.21 -17.38
C PRO A 259 -21.04 9.26 -17.95
N GLY A 260 -20.76 9.24 -19.26
CA GLY A 260 -19.82 10.13 -19.93
C GLY A 260 -18.54 9.50 -20.47
N GLU A 261 -18.29 8.20 -20.28
CA GLU A 261 -17.08 7.54 -20.82
C GLU A 261 -17.05 7.56 -22.35
N GLU A 262 -18.19 7.44 -22.99
CA GLU A 262 -18.34 7.54 -24.46
C GLU A 262 -18.07 8.95 -24.95
N GLU A 263 -18.57 9.96 -24.25
CA GLU A 263 -18.32 11.39 -24.53
C GLU A 263 -16.85 11.76 -24.34
N LEU A 264 -16.19 11.19 -23.33
CA LEU A 264 -14.76 11.37 -23.09
C LEU A 264 -13.92 10.70 -24.19
N ARG A 265 -14.28 9.49 -24.64
CA ARG A 265 -13.63 8.79 -25.76
C ARG A 265 -13.77 9.57 -27.06
N VAL A 266 -14.96 10.10 -27.35
CA VAL A 266 -15.19 10.95 -28.52
C VAL A 266 -14.39 12.24 -28.44
N ARG A 267 -14.30 12.89 -27.27
CA ARG A 267 -13.49 14.10 -27.07
C ARG A 267 -11.99 13.82 -27.23
N ILE A 268 -11.49 12.69 -26.71
CA ILE A 268 -10.08 12.30 -26.86
C ILE A 268 -9.77 11.98 -28.32
N ALA A 269 -10.62 11.22 -29.00
CA ALA A 269 -10.47 10.90 -30.43
C ALA A 269 -10.49 12.15 -31.32
N SER A 270 -11.39 13.12 -31.01
CA SER A 270 -11.47 14.39 -31.75
C SER A 270 -10.29 15.34 -31.42
N ALA A 271 -9.67 15.23 -30.27
CA ALA A 271 -8.45 15.97 -29.92
C ALA A 271 -7.19 15.40 -30.60
N VAL A 272 -7.09 14.07 -30.68
CA VAL A 272 -6.00 13.38 -31.38
C VAL A 272 -6.05 13.68 -32.89
N ASN A 273 -7.24 13.66 -33.51
CA ASN A 273 -7.39 13.99 -34.95
C ASN A 273 -7.15 15.48 -35.26
N ARG A 274 -7.31 16.39 -34.32
CA ARG A 274 -6.95 17.81 -34.50
C ARG A 274 -5.46 18.08 -34.34
N GLY A 275 -4.71 17.19 -33.69
CA GLY A 275 -3.25 17.32 -33.53
C GLY A 275 -2.44 16.82 -34.73
N SER A 276 -3.07 16.08 -35.67
CA SER A 276 -2.39 15.53 -36.84
C SER A 276 -2.51 16.36 -38.13
N SER A 277 -3.09 17.54 -38.08
CA SER A 277 -3.17 18.46 -39.24
C SER A 277 -2.16 19.63 -39.15
N VAL A 278 -0.88 19.34 -38.89
CA VAL A 278 0.19 20.27 -39.22
C VAL A 278 0.80 19.80 -40.56
N SER A 279 0.32 20.43 -41.64
CA SER A 279 0.86 20.34 -42.98
C SER A 279 2.30 20.80 -42.98
N PRO A 280 3.23 20.12 -43.67
CA PRO A 280 4.55 20.70 -43.92
C PRO A 280 4.39 21.77 -45.02
N ALA A 281 4.55 23.02 -44.61
CA ALA A 281 4.69 24.11 -45.55
C ALA A 281 6.05 23.96 -46.28
N ALA A 282 5.95 23.93 -47.60
CA ALA A 282 7.06 23.98 -48.55
C ALA A 282 7.84 25.29 -48.44
N THR A 283 9.10 25.23 -48.55
CA THR A 283 10.21 25.91 -49.25
C THR A 283 11.49 25.78 -48.49
#